data_95844366dd5fa3a981e3aae3e32e79f4
#
_entry.id   95844366dd5fa3a981e3aae3e32e79f4
#
_cell.length_a   1.000
_cell.length_b   1.000
_cell.length_c   1.000
_cell.angle_alpha   90.00
_cell.angle_beta   90.00
_cell.angle_gamma   90.00
#
_symmetry.space_group_name_H-M   'P 1'
#
loop_
_entity.id
_entity.type
_entity.pdbx_description
1 polymer ?
#
loop_
_entity_poly.entity_id
_entity_poly.type
_entity_poly.pdbx_seq_one_letter_code
_entity_poly.pdbx_strand_id
1 'polypeptide(L)'
;MPVVCDASALVEVGLRSTSGARVLDAMRDNEAAAPDLVNAEVLHAFRRLVQLGAMDSTRAEAAIALLATIAIRRVGTTGLMGRVWALRENLTAYDATYVALAEALGCPLITADRRLANSPVVTVAVVQV
;
A
#
# COMPACT_ATOMS: atom_id res chain seq x y z
N MET A 1 13.60 10.96 3.00
CA MET A 1 13.59 9.54 3.43
C MET A 1 12.49 8.80 2.68
N PRO A 2 12.75 7.62 2.15
CA PRO A 2 11.68 6.84 1.52
C PRO A 2 10.70 6.29 2.56
N VAL A 3 9.47 6.07 2.11
CA VAL A 3 8.45 5.28 2.83
C VAL A 3 7.73 4.41 1.81
N VAL A 4 7.39 3.19 2.17
CA VAL A 4 6.58 2.31 1.30
C VAL A 4 5.13 2.38 1.77
N CYS A 5 4.23 2.63 0.83
CA CYS A 5 2.78 2.63 1.08
C CYS A 5 2.17 1.37 0.45
N ASP A 6 1.41 0.61 1.21
CA ASP A 6 0.66 -0.49 0.64
C ASP A 6 -0.68 -0.04 0.03
N ALA A 7 -1.35 -0.95 -0.66
CA ALA A 7 -2.62 -0.63 -1.31
C ALA A 7 -3.70 -0.23 -0.31
N SER A 8 -3.73 -0.83 0.89
CA SER A 8 -4.73 -0.50 1.91
C SER A 8 -4.62 0.95 2.36
N ALA A 9 -3.39 1.45 2.53
CA ALA A 9 -3.14 2.85 2.87
C ALA A 9 -3.62 3.79 1.76
N LEU A 10 -3.30 3.49 0.51
CA LEU A 10 -3.70 4.32 -0.63
C LEU A 10 -5.22 4.32 -0.86
N VAL A 11 -5.89 3.20 -0.63
CA VAL A 11 -7.36 3.14 -0.67
C VAL A 11 -7.96 4.12 0.32
N GLU A 12 -7.43 4.21 1.53
CA GLU A 12 -7.89 5.18 2.54
C GLU A 12 -7.68 6.63 2.09
N VAL A 13 -6.60 6.92 1.37
CA VAL A 13 -6.40 8.24 0.74
C VAL A 13 -7.51 8.52 -0.28
N GLY A 14 -7.81 7.57 -1.15
CA GLY A 14 -8.87 7.70 -2.15
C GLY A 14 -10.26 7.87 -1.51
N LEU A 15 -10.52 7.21 -0.40
CA LEU A 15 -11.76 7.34 0.38
C LEU A 15 -11.85 8.65 1.16
N ARG A 16 -10.76 9.40 1.26
CA ARG A 16 -10.65 10.64 2.05
C ARG A 16 -11.02 10.44 3.52
N SER A 17 -10.63 9.28 4.07
CA SER A 17 -10.85 8.94 5.46
C SER A 17 -9.86 9.65 6.38
N THR A 18 -10.10 9.56 7.70
CA THR A 18 -9.13 10.02 8.70
C THR A 18 -7.80 9.28 8.56
N SER A 19 -7.84 7.97 8.32
CA SER A 19 -6.64 7.18 8.03
C SER A 19 -5.92 7.68 6.79
N GLY A 20 -6.66 8.01 5.73
CA GLY A 20 -6.09 8.59 4.51
C GLY A 20 -5.36 9.91 4.75
N ALA A 21 -5.89 10.77 5.63
CA ALA A 21 -5.22 12.00 6.03
C ALA A 21 -3.88 11.72 6.72
N ARG A 22 -3.82 10.69 7.57
CA ARG A 22 -2.58 10.26 8.24
C ARG A 22 -1.55 9.74 7.24
N VAL A 23 -2.01 9.01 6.21
CA VAL A 23 -1.13 8.55 5.13
C VAL A 23 -0.50 9.74 4.41
N LEU A 24 -1.32 10.73 4.03
CA LEU A 24 -0.82 11.94 3.35
C LEU A 24 0.16 12.72 4.23
N ASP A 25 -0.09 12.79 5.53
CA ASP A 25 0.85 13.43 6.46
C ASP A 25 2.19 12.67 6.51
N ALA A 26 2.14 11.34 6.56
CA ALA A 26 3.36 10.53 6.54
C ALA A 26 4.15 10.64 5.23
N MET A 27 3.45 10.91 4.11
CA MET A 27 4.07 11.09 2.80
C MET A 27 4.63 12.50 2.58
N ARG A 28 4.16 13.50 3.32
CA ARG A 28 4.44 14.93 3.05
C ARG A 28 5.93 15.24 2.98
N ASP A 29 6.70 14.70 3.92
CA ASP A 29 8.12 14.97 4.07
C ASP A 29 9.00 13.80 3.62
N ASN A 30 8.41 12.83 2.92
CA ASN A 30 9.07 11.60 2.53
C ASN A 30 8.81 11.26 1.06
N GLU A 31 9.72 10.49 0.48
CA GLU A 31 9.56 9.95 -0.87
C GLU A 31 8.73 8.67 -0.81
N ALA A 32 7.48 8.74 -1.20
CA ALA A 32 6.62 7.58 -1.22
C ALA A 32 6.97 6.63 -2.37
N ALA A 33 7.06 5.35 -2.07
CA ALA A 33 7.31 4.28 -3.03
C ALA A 33 6.32 3.14 -2.82
N ALA A 34 6.08 2.39 -3.88
CA ALA A 34 5.28 1.17 -3.84
C ALA A 34 5.71 0.24 -4.98
N PRO A 35 5.48 -1.07 -4.85
CA PRO A 35 5.63 -1.97 -5.99
C PRO A 35 4.64 -1.61 -7.11
N ASP A 36 4.99 -1.92 -8.35
CA ASP A 36 4.10 -1.70 -9.50
C ASP A 36 2.73 -2.35 -9.32
N LEU A 37 2.66 -3.47 -8.61
CA LEU A 37 1.39 -4.17 -8.34
C LEU A 37 0.37 -3.32 -7.56
N VAL A 38 0.79 -2.22 -6.94
CA VAL A 38 -0.10 -1.35 -6.17
C VAL A 38 -1.26 -0.81 -7.01
N ASN A 39 -1.03 -0.51 -8.26
CA ASN A 39 -2.09 -0.02 -9.14
C ASN A 39 -3.22 -1.04 -9.28
N ALA A 40 -2.88 -2.30 -9.56
CA ALA A 40 -3.86 -3.37 -9.70
C ALA A 40 -4.59 -3.66 -8.38
N GLU A 41 -3.89 -3.65 -7.27
CA GLU A 41 -4.51 -3.90 -5.97
C GLU A 41 -5.47 -2.80 -5.55
N VAL A 42 -5.11 -1.55 -5.76
CA VAL A 42 -6.00 -0.40 -5.50
C VAL A 42 -7.26 -0.49 -6.35
N LEU A 43 -7.12 -0.75 -7.64
CA LEU A 43 -8.28 -0.92 -8.53
C LEU A 43 -9.15 -2.10 -8.12
N HIS A 44 -8.55 -3.21 -7.71
CA HIS A 44 -9.28 -4.37 -7.21
C HIS A 44 -10.08 -4.04 -5.95
N ALA A 45 -9.50 -3.30 -5.02
CA ALA A 45 -10.18 -2.87 -3.80
C ALA A 45 -11.40 -1.99 -4.11
N PHE A 46 -11.26 -1.00 -4.98
CA PHE A 46 -12.40 -0.16 -5.38
C PHE A 46 -13.48 -0.95 -6.14
N ARG A 47 -13.07 -1.87 -7.01
CA ARG A 47 -14.01 -2.77 -7.69
C ARG A 47 -14.86 -3.54 -6.69
N ARG A 48 -14.24 -4.09 -5.66
CA ARG A 48 -14.98 -4.82 -4.62
C ARG A 48 -15.94 -3.92 -3.86
N LEU A 49 -15.53 -2.72 -3.49
CA LEU A 49 -16.41 -1.77 -2.78
C LEU A 49 -17.63 -1.41 -3.63
N VAL A 50 -17.46 -1.19 -4.92
CA VAL A 50 -18.57 -0.91 -5.83
C VAL A 50 -19.49 -2.13 -5.96
N GLN A 51 -18.94 -3.31 -6.14
CA GLN A 51 -19.74 -4.55 -6.25
C GLN A 51 -20.53 -4.87 -4.99
N LEU A 52 -19.99 -4.53 -3.81
CA LEU A 52 -20.68 -4.73 -2.53
C LEU A 52 -21.70 -3.62 -2.22
N GLY A 53 -21.82 -2.60 -3.08
CA GLY A 53 -22.70 -1.48 -2.83
C GLY A 53 -22.21 -0.51 -1.75
N ALA A 54 -20.95 -0.64 -1.31
CA ALA A 54 -20.34 0.24 -0.29
C ALA A 54 -19.87 1.58 -0.87
N MET A 55 -19.78 1.69 -2.17
CA MET A 55 -19.31 2.86 -2.88
C MET A 55 -19.95 2.90 -4.26
N ASP A 56 -20.36 4.09 -4.72
CA ASP A 56 -20.83 4.21 -6.10
C ASP A 56 -19.66 4.35 -7.08
N SER A 57 -19.93 4.02 -8.34
CA SER A 57 -18.92 4.02 -9.40
C SER A 57 -18.31 5.40 -9.65
N THR A 58 -19.11 6.45 -9.59
CA THR A 58 -18.65 7.82 -9.82
C THR A 58 -17.63 8.24 -8.76
N ARG A 59 -17.91 7.89 -7.50
CA ARG A 59 -16.97 8.17 -6.40
C ARG A 59 -15.67 7.37 -6.54
N ALA A 60 -15.78 6.10 -6.95
CA ALA A 60 -14.60 5.27 -7.21
C ALA A 60 -13.72 5.84 -8.32
N GLU A 61 -14.33 6.29 -9.41
CA GLU A 61 -13.62 6.94 -10.52
C GLU A 61 -12.90 8.21 -10.08
N ALA A 62 -13.52 9.03 -9.24
CA ALA A 62 -12.90 10.23 -8.69
C ALA A 62 -11.72 9.88 -7.78
N ALA A 63 -11.85 8.84 -6.96
CA ALA A 63 -10.77 8.37 -6.09
C ALA A 63 -9.57 7.84 -6.90
N ILE A 64 -9.83 7.08 -7.95
CA ILE A 64 -8.80 6.56 -8.84
C ILE A 64 -8.07 7.72 -9.54
N ALA A 65 -8.80 8.70 -10.05
CA ALA A 65 -8.21 9.88 -10.68
C ALA A 65 -7.31 10.66 -9.70
N LEU A 66 -7.73 10.82 -8.46
CA LEU A 66 -6.92 11.44 -7.41
C LEU A 66 -5.63 10.65 -7.18
N LEU A 67 -5.73 9.34 -6.99
CA LEU A 67 -4.57 8.49 -6.72
C LEU A 67 -3.58 8.48 -7.87
N ALA A 68 -4.06 8.61 -9.11
CA ALA A 68 -3.20 8.69 -10.29
C ALA A 68 -2.32 9.97 -10.31
N THR A 69 -2.71 11.02 -9.56
CA THR A 69 -1.96 12.27 -9.49
C THR A 69 -0.98 12.34 -8.32
N ILE A 70 -1.09 11.44 -7.35
CA ILE A 70 -0.22 11.43 -6.17
C ILE A 70 1.19 10.99 -6.56
N ALA A 71 2.19 11.71 -6.08
CA ALA A 71 3.59 11.43 -6.35
C ALA A 71 4.05 10.18 -5.58
N ILE A 72 3.95 9.03 -6.21
CA ILE A 72 4.42 7.75 -5.69
C ILE A 72 5.34 7.12 -6.74
N ARG A 73 6.54 6.78 -6.34
CA ARG A 73 7.47 6.05 -7.20
C ARG A 73 7.08 4.58 -7.25
N ARG A 74 6.67 4.09 -8.41
CA ARG A 74 6.39 2.67 -8.61
C ARG A 74 7.68 1.96 -8.96
N VAL A 75 7.94 0.84 -8.30
CA VAL A 75 9.19 0.09 -8.38
C VAL A 75 8.93 -1.31 -8.90
N GLY A 76 9.71 -1.73 -9.89
CA GLY A 76 9.72 -3.12 -10.34
C GLY A 76 10.29 -4.04 -9.26
N THR A 77 9.76 -5.23 -9.15
CA THR A 77 10.04 -6.12 -8.01
C THR A 77 10.71 -7.44 -8.39
N THR A 78 11.19 -7.57 -9.62
CA THR A 78 11.86 -8.79 -10.07
C THR A 78 13.03 -9.17 -9.15
N GLY A 79 13.82 -8.21 -8.74
CA GLY A 79 14.95 -8.43 -7.82
C GLY A 79 14.56 -8.83 -6.40
N LEU A 80 13.27 -8.73 -6.05
CA LEU A 80 12.76 -9.07 -4.72
C LEU A 80 12.10 -10.46 -4.66
N MET A 81 12.00 -11.16 -5.79
CA MET A 81 11.26 -12.43 -5.86
C MET A 81 11.77 -13.47 -4.86
N GLY A 82 13.07 -13.58 -4.67
CA GLY A 82 13.66 -14.51 -3.71
C GLY A 82 13.24 -14.20 -2.26
N ARG A 83 13.24 -12.91 -1.88
CA ARG A 83 12.82 -12.50 -0.54
C ARG A 83 11.32 -12.69 -0.34
N VAL A 84 10.51 -12.36 -1.34
CA VAL A 84 9.06 -12.60 -1.32
C VAL A 84 8.77 -14.09 -1.11
N TRP A 85 9.45 -14.96 -1.82
CA TRP A 85 9.30 -16.39 -1.68
C TRP A 85 9.69 -16.88 -0.27
N ALA A 86 10.75 -16.32 0.32
CA ALA A 86 11.18 -16.66 1.67
C ALA A 86 10.13 -16.31 2.74
N LEU A 87 9.26 -15.33 2.48
CA LEU A 87 8.19 -14.93 3.40
C LEU A 87 6.86 -15.68 3.20
N ARG A 88 6.81 -16.62 2.27
CA ARG A 88 5.57 -17.27 1.81
C ARG A 88 4.74 -17.97 2.87
N GLU A 89 5.38 -18.46 3.92
CA GLU A 89 4.66 -19.24 4.94
C GLU A 89 3.79 -18.37 5.85
N ASN A 90 4.11 -17.09 5.94
CA ASN A 90 3.43 -16.16 6.86
C ASN A 90 2.71 -15.01 6.15
N LEU A 91 3.08 -14.72 4.90
CA LEU A 91 2.52 -13.62 4.12
C LEU A 91 2.12 -14.10 2.73
N THR A 92 1.06 -13.51 2.19
CA THR A 92 0.76 -13.67 0.76
C THR A 92 1.90 -13.07 -0.06
N ALA A 93 2.03 -13.47 -1.32
CA ALA A 93 3.01 -12.88 -2.21
C ALA A 93 2.81 -11.36 -2.37
N TYR A 94 1.55 -10.92 -2.32
CA TYR A 94 1.22 -9.49 -2.41
C TYR A 94 1.75 -8.72 -1.19
N ASP A 95 1.39 -9.12 0.02
CA ASP A 95 1.87 -8.48 1.25
C ASP A 95 3.40 -8.58 1.38
N ALA A 96 3.96 -9.74 1.06
CA ALA A 96 5.40 -9.96 1.11
C ALA A 96 6.17 -9.05 0.16
N THR A 97 5.58 -8.66 -0.97
CA THR A 97 6.21 -7.75 -1.92
C THR A 97 6.39 -6.35 -1.33
N TYR A 98 5.41 -5.85 -0.61
CA TYR A 98 5.53 -4.56 0.10
C TYR A 98 6.57 -4.62 1.20
N VAL A 99 6.57 -5.67 1.99
CA VAL A 99 7.54 -5.88 3.07
C VAL A 99 8.96 -5.97 2.50
N ALA A 100 9.16 -6.77 1.47
CA ALA A 100 10.46 -6.94 0.84
C ALA A 100 10.98 -5.61 0.23
N LEU A 101 10.10 -4.79 -0.35
CA LEU A 101 10.49 -3.48 -0.85
C LEU A 101 10.91 -2.55 0.28
N ALA A 102 10.15 -2.50 1.37
CA ALA A 102 10.50 -1.69 2.54
C ALA A 102 11.84 -2.13 3.15
N GLU A 103 12.07 -3.44 3.25
CA GLU A 103 13.37 -3.98 3.69
C GLU A 103 14.51 -3.55 2.78
N ALA A 104 14.33 -3.67 1.46
CA ALA A 104 15.35 -3.32 0.48
C ALA A 104 15.68 -1.83 0.49
N LEU A 105 14.71 -0.97 0.74
CA LEU A 105 14.91 0.48 0.86
C LEU A 105 15.33 0.92 2.26
N GLY A 106 15.29 0.02 3.24
CA GLY A 106 15.62 0.34 4.63
C GLY A 106 14.68 1.39 5.22
N CYS A 107 13.38 1.30 4.94
CA CYS A 107 12.42 2.34 5.29
C CYS A 107 11.13 1.76 5.92
N PRO A 108 10.31 2.63 6.54
CA PRO A 108 9.03 2.21 7.11
C PRO A 108 8.02 1.78 6.05
N LEU A 109 7.11 0.91 6.46
CA LEU A 109 5.92 0.50 5.70
C LEU A 109 4.68 1.18 6.31
N ILE A 110 3.92 1.89 5.49
CA ILE A 110 2.64 2.50 5.87
C ILE A 110 1.51 1.58 5.42
N THR A 111 0.67 1.16 6.33
CA THR A 111 -0.45 0.25 6.06
C THR A 111 -1.70 0.60 6.88
N ALA A 112 -2.87 0.37 6.32
CA ALA A 112 -4.13 0.37 7.07
C ALA A 112 -4.53 -1.05 7.51
N ASP A 113 -3.76 -2.06 7.13
CA ASP A 113 -4.04 -3.46 7.48
C ASP A 113 -3.40 -3.81 8.84
N ARG A 114 -4.26 -3.90 9.87
CA ARG A 114 -3.83 -4.25 11.21
C ARG A 114 -3.14 -5.61 11.28
N ARG A 115 -3.62 -6.57 10.50
CA ARG A 115 -3.05 -7.92 10.46
C ARG A 115 -1.60 -7.88 9.98
N LEU A 116 -1.33 -7.13 8.93
CA LEU A 116 0.03 -6.94 8.41
C LEU A 116 0.90 -6.18 9.41
N ALA A 117 0.37 -5.12 10.00
CA ALA A 117 1.09 -4.31 10.98
C ALA A 117 1.54 -5.13 12.21
N ASN A 118 0.74 -6.13 12.61
CA ASN A 118 1.00 -6.97 13.78
C ASN A 118 1.71 -8.29 13.44
N SER A 119 2.08 -8.51 12.19
CA SER A 119 2.76 -9.75 11.80
C SER A 119 4.18 -9.82 12.38
N PRO A 120 4.54 -10.90 13.08
CA PRO A 120 5.87 -11.03 13.70
C PRO A 120 7.01 -11.18 12.70
N VAL A 121 6.71 -11.51 11.43
CA VAL A 121 7.73 -11.66 10.39
C VAL A 121 8.08 -10.34 9.72
N VAL A 122 7.33 -9.27 9.98
CA VAL A 122 7.63 -7.93 9.46
C VAL A 122 8.63 -7.28 10.39
N THR A 123 9.86 -7.08 9.90
CA THR A 123 10.97 -6.56 10.69
C THR A 123 11.24 -5.08 10.48
N VAL A 124 10.64 -4.48 9.46
CA VAL A 124 10.70 -3.02 9.22
C VAL A 124 9.76 -2.29 10.18
N ALA A 125 10.03 -1.02 10.42
CA ALA A 125 9.09 -0.17 11.16
C ALA A 125 7.77 -0.08 10.38
N VAL A 126 6.63 -0.23 11.08
CA VAL A 126 5.32 -0.16 10.48
C VAL A 126 4.56 1.03 11.08
N VAL A 127 4.03 1.88 10.19
CA VAL A 127 3.11 2.96 10.56
C VAL A 127 1.72 2.49 10.21
N GLN A 128 0.95 2.09 11.22
CA GLN A 128 -0.45 1.73 11.04
C GLN A 128 -1.32 2.98 11.08
N VAL A 129 -2.15 3.16 10.09
CA VAL A 129 -3.04 4.33 9.96
C VAL A 129 -4.52 3.99 10.13
#